data_79bd427b3d62c1609d2f2324db043ad6
#
_entry.id   79bd427b3d62c1609d2f2324db043ad6
#
_cell.length_a   1.000
_cell.length_b   1.000
_cell.length_c   1.000
_cell.angle_alpha   90.00
_cell.angle_beta   90.00
_cell.angle_gamma   90.00
#
_symmetry.space_group_name_H-M   'P 1'
#
loop_
_entity.id
_entity.type
_entity.pdbx_description
1 polymer ?
#
loop_
_entity_poly.entity_id
_entity_poly.type
_entity_poly.pdbx_seq_one_letter_code
_entity_poly.pdbx_strand_id
1 'polypeptide(L)'
;MLRYIGKRILIAIPTFLGITVLVYVLSSMAPGTPLEMIFNDPNATAEQMAAMKAKLGLDQPVMIQYFNWLVQLLHGNMGASYRTGHAVWADISERIGPTLLLTMSSLVFSILIAIPLGIMSAYKPYTAWDYISSAFSFIGAAIPNFFAGLVFVYLLSVVLKIFPSGGMYDTSGVRTLSMLLHHLFLPMLVLSIQQVGSLIRQTRGAMLDVLQEDYIRTARAKGSLEGRVLFKHALQNAFIPIITRIGMMIPFLVGGAVVTEQIFAWPGLGSLMVLSINSRDYPVIMGITVFIAAAVLIGNMVVDLIYGLLDPKIRYS
;
A
#
# COMPACT_ATOMS: atom_id res chain seq x y z
N MET A 1 10.55 13.41 22.74
CA MET A 1 10.16 12.10 22.17
C MET A 1 8.90 11.52 22.80
N LEU A 2 8.86 11.20 24.11
CA LEU A 2 7.67 10.61 24.74
C LEU A 2 6.39 11.47 24.59
N ARG A 3 6.49 12.79 24.76
CA ARG A 3 5.37 13.72 24.58
C ARG A 3 4.88 13.74 23.11
N TYR A 4 5.80 13.67 22.15
CA TYR A 4 5.47 13.60 20.72
C TYR A 4 4.74 12.30 20.38
N ILE A 5 5.26 11.15 20.86
CA ILE A 5 4.61 9.83 20.68
C ILE A 5 3.22 9.84 21.33
N GLY A 6 3.10 10.36 22.55
CA GLY A 6 1.79 10.46 23.25
C GLY A 6 0.78 11.29 22.47
N LYS A 7 1.17 12.44 21.89
CA LYS A 7 0.31 13.27 21.05
C LYS A 7 -0.15 12.52 19.78
N ARG A 8 0.75 11.75 19.15
CA ARG A 8 0.44 10.93 17.96
C ARG A 8 -0.54 9.81 18.26
N ILE A 9 -0.35 9.09 19.37
CA ILE A 9 -1.29 8.06 19.83
C ILE A 9 -2.65 8.69 20.13
N LEU A 10 -2.66 9.83 20.83
CA LEU A 10 -3.90 10.54 21.18
C LEU A 10 -4.70 10.97 19.93
N ILE A 11 -4.04 11.29 18.81
CA ILE A 11 -4.68 11.59 17.53
C ILE A 11 -5.09 10.32 16.80
N ALA A 12 -4.29 9.26 16.88
CA ALA A 12 -4.56 8.00 16.18
C ALA A 12 -5.82 7.29 16.70
N ILE A 13 -6.08 7.34 18.02
CA ILE A 13 -7.25 6.70 18.63
C ILE A 13 -8.58 7.25 18.08
N PRO A 14 -8.87 8.57 18.14
CA PRO A 14 -10.12 9.11 17.61
C PRO A 14 -10.21 8.93 16.09
N THR A 15 -9.09 8.99 15.37
CA THR A 15 -9.06 8.73 13.93
C THR A 15 -9.46 7.28 13.63
N PHE A 16 -8.89 6.31 14.36
CA PHE A 16 -9.24 4.90 14.22
C PHE A 16 -10.72 4.66 14.54
N LEU A 17 -11.21 5.20 15.65
CA LEU A 17 -12.63 5.10 16.04
C LEU A 17 -13.55 5.73 14.99
N GLY A 18 -13.19 6.89 14.45
CA GLY A 18 -13.92 7.52 13.35
C GLY A 18 -14.01 6.64 12.11
N ILE A 19 -12.90 5.98 11.74
CA ILE A 19 -12.87 5.02 10.62
C ILE A 19 -13.77 3.82 10.93
N THR A 20 -13.72 3.25 12.15
CA THR A 20 -14.57 2.10 12.50
C THR A 20 -16.07 2.43 12.46
N VAL A 21 -16.47 3.62 12.93
CA VAL A 21 -17.85 4.12 12.81
C VAL A 21 -18.25 4.24 11.35
N LEU A 22 -17.42 4.88 10.54
CA LEU A 22 -17.69 5.12 9.13
C LEU A 22 -17.85 3.82 8.35
N VAL A 23 -16.94 2.87 8.55
CA VAL A 23 -16.97 1.54 7.91
C VAL A 23 -18.23 0.79 8.33
N TYR A 24 -18.57 0.82 9.61
CA TYR A 24 -19.75 0.13 10.13
C TYR A 24 -21.04 0.71 9.54
N VAL A 25 -21.17 2.04 9.56
CA VAL A 25 -22.34 2.74 9.00
C VAL A 25 -22.48 2.47 7.49
N LEU A 26 -21.40 2.58 6.74
CA LEU A 26 -21.42 2.29 5.30
C LEU A 26 -21.81 0.83 5.02
N SER A 27 -21.30 -0.11 5.82
CA SER A 27 -21.66 -1.54 5.70
C SER A 27 -23.13 -1.79 6.05
N SER A 28 -23.66 -1.09 7.06
CA SER A 28 -25.07 -1.24 7.45
C SER A 28 -26.07 -0.61 6.46
N MET A 29 -25.62 0.38 5.68
CA MET A 29 -26.42 1.04 4.63
C MET A 29 -26.34 0.32 3.28
N ALA A 30 -25.44 -0.63 3.14
CA ALA A 30 -25.24 -1.33 1.87
C ALA A 30 -26.45 -2.23 1.54
N PRO A 31 -26.87 -2.30 0.27
CA PRO A 31 -28.03 -3.05 -0.13
C PRO A 31 -27.83 -4.56 0.02
N GLY A 32 -28.85 -5.25 0.54
CA GLY A 32 -28.88 -6.67 0.84
C GLY A 32 -28.64 -6.95 2.32
N THR A 33 -29.42 -7.86 2.88
CA THR A 33 -29.28 -8.24 4.28
C THR A 33 -28.23 -9.36 4.42
N PRO A 34 -27.44 -9.39 5.51
CA PRO A 34 -26.60 -10.54 5.81
C PRO A 34 -27.34 -11.88 5.78
N LEU A 35 -28.64 -11.84 6.08
CA LEU A 35 -29.52 -13.00 6.11
C LEU A 35 -29.75 -13.59 4.71
N GLU A 36 -29.93 -12.75 3.68
CA GLU A 36 -30.12 -13.22 2.29
C GLU A 36 -28.88 -13.96 1.77
N MET A 37 -27.71 -13.71 2.34
CA MET A 37 -26.46 -14.36 1.96
C MET A 37 -26.17 -15.63 2.74
N ILE A 38 -26.53 -15.65 4.01
CA ILE A 38 -26.37 -16.83 4.89
C ILE A 38 -27.42 -17.87 4.52
N PHE A 39 -28.66 -17.43 4.22
CA PHE A 39 -29.75 -18.26 3.74
C PHE A 39 -29.87 -18.17 2.23
N ASN A 40 -28.93 -18.77 1.53
CA ASN A 40 -29.05 -18.99 0.06
C ASN A 40 -30.06 -20.14 -0.22
N ASP A 41 -30.97 -20.42 0.71
CA ASP A 41 -32.02 -21.45 0.60
C ASP A 41 -33.36 -20.77 0.35
N PRO A 42 -33.94 -20.97 -0.88
CA PRO A 42 -35.25 -20.45 -1.23
C PRO A 42 -36.38 -20.94 -0.29
N ASN A 43 -36.13 -21.99 0.50
CA ASN A 43 -37.11 -22.60 1.39
C ASN A 43 -36.95 -22.13 2.86
N ALA A 44 -36.08 -21.17 3.13
CA ALA A 44 -35.92 -20.64 4.49
C ALA A 44 -37.23 -20.01 4.98
N THR A 45 -37.75 -20.51 6.10
CA THR A 45 -38.98 -19.97 6.69
C THR A 45 -38.76 -18.63 7.32
N ALA A 46 -39.82 -17.80 7.36
CA ALA A 46 -39.74 -16.47 8.05
C ALA A 46 -39.31 -16.60 9.52
N GLU A 47 -39.64 -17.69 10.18
CA GLU A 47 -39.31 -17.99 11.56
C GLU A 47 -37.80 -18.30 11.71
N GLN A 48 -37.22 -19.07 10.78
CA GLN A 48 -35.78 -19.33 10.77
C GLN A 48 -34.97 -18.04 10.50
N MET A 49 -35.46 -17.19 9.59
CA MET A 49 -34.84 -15.88 9.32
C MET A 49 -34.92 -14.95 10.54
N ALA A 50 -36.05 -14.90 11.24
CA ALA A 50 -36.22 -14.11 12.45
C ALA A 50 -35.29 -14.58 13.58
N ALA A 51 -35.22 -15.92 13.80
CA ALA A 51 -34.34 -16.51 14.81
C ALA A 51 -32.83 -16.21 14.52
N MET A 52 -32.42 -16.28 13.24
CA MET A 52 -31.04 -15.95 12.86
C MET A 52 -30.76 -14.47 12.99
N LYS A 53 -31.73 -13.60 12.63
CA LYS A 53 -31.62 -12.15 12.80
C LYS A 53 -31.39 -11.79 14.26
N ALA A 54 -32.14 -12.40 15.17
CA ALA A 54 -31.96 -12.23 16.62
C ALA A 54 -30.62 -12.79 17.12
N LYS A 55 -30.21 -13.98 16.63
CA LYS A 55 -28.93 -14.60 16.98
C LYS A 55 -27.71 -13.74 16.56
N LEU A 56 -27.81 -13.06 15.42
CA LEU A 56 -26.79 -12.16 14.91
C LEU A 56 -26.90 -10.75 15.48
N GLY A 57 -27.94 -10.46 16.28
CA GLY A 57 -28.19 -9.14 16.87
C GLY A 57 -28.58 -8.07 15.83
N LEU A 58 -29.00 -8.49 14.65
CA LEU A 58 -29.40 -7.59 13.56
C LEU A 58 -30.79 -6.95 13.75
N ASP A 59 -31.50 -7.36 14.77
CA ASP A 59 -32.77 -6.78 15.25
C ASP A 59 -32.57 -5.57 16.18
N GLN A 60 -31.36 -5.37 16.66
CA GLN A 60 -31.01 -4.28 17.58
C GLN A 60 -30.78 -2.96 16.82
N PRO A 61 -30.89 -1.79 17.48
CA PRO A 61 -30.48 -0.51 16.89
C PRO A 61 -29.03 -0.54 16.40
N VAL A 62 -28.74 0.11 15.26
CA VAL A 62 -27.42 0.11 14.60
C VAL A 62 -26.30 0.50 15.56
N MET A 63 -26.54 1.43 16.49
CA MET A 63 -25.56 1.84 17.49
C MET A 63 -25.18 0.70 18.44
N ILE A 64 -26.15 -0.13 18.86
CA ILE A 64 -25.88 -1.26 19.74
C ILE A 64 -25.12 -2.34 18.99
N GLN A 65 -25.49 -2.59 17.73
CA GLN A 65 -24.76 -3.50 16.85
C GLN A 65 -23.30 -3.06 16.68
N TYR A 66 -23.06 -1.75 16.45
CA TYR A 66 -21.71 -1.20 16.34
C TYR A 66 -20.90 -1.41 17.63
N PHE A 67 -21.46 -1.09 18.79
CA PHE A 67 -20.74 -1.28 20.06
C PHE A 67 -20.42 -2.75 20.33
N ASN A 68 -21.34 -3.66 20.06
CA ASN A 68 -21.10 -5.10 20.19
C ASN A 68 -19.98 -5.57 19.24
N TRP A 69 -20.01 -5.12 18.00
CA TRP A 69 -18.95 -5.41 17.02
C TRP A 69 -17.61 -4.81 17.45
N LEU A 70 -17.58 -3.56 17.91
CA LEU A 70 -16.35 -2.91 18.36
C LEU A 70 -15.74 -3.63 19.57
N VAL A 71 -16.54 -4.07 20.52
CA VAL A 71 -16.07 -4.86 21.67
C VAL A 71 -15.47 -6.18 21.18
N GLN A 72 -16.11 -6.89 20.26
CA GLN A 72 -15.55 -8.12 19.68
C GLN A 72 -14.23 -7.85 18.96
N LEU A 73 -14.16 -6.79 18.16
CA LEU A 73 -12.96 -6.37 17.47
C LEU A 73 -11.79 -6.11 18.44
N LEU A 74 -12.05 -5.43 19.56
CA LEU A 74 -11.04 -5.16 20.59
C LEU A 74 -10.54 -6.44 21.29
N HIS A 75 -11.34 -7.50 21.31
CA HIS A 75 -10.94 -8.83 21.77
C HIS A 75 -10.27 -9.68 20.65
N GLY A 76 -10.01 -9.08 19.48
CA GLY A 76 -9.39 -9.77 18.34
C GLY A 76 -10.34 -10.61 17.49
N ASN A 77 -11.65 -10.57 17.77
CA ASN A 77 -12.65 -11.27 16.98
C ASN A 77 -13.24 -10.34 15.93
N MET A 78 -12.85 -10.57 14.67
CA MET A 78 -13.36 -9.83 13.49
C MET A 78 -14.64 -10.47 12.91
N GLY A 79 -15.16 -11.54 13.54
CA GLY A 79 -16.30 -12.30 13.03
C GLY A 79 -15.91 -13.39 12.02
N ALA A 80 -16.92 -13.92 11.33
CA ALA A 80 -16.79 -14.94 10.32
C ALA A 80 -17.32 -14.44 8.97
N SER A 81 -16.67 -14.87 7.89
CA SER A 81 -17.08 -14.62 6.51
C SER A 81 -18.47 -15.20 6.28
N TYR A 82 -19.37 -14.42 5.70
CA TYR A 82 -20.71 -14.91 5.33
C TYR A 82 -20.65 -15.89 4.17
N ARG A 83 -19.62 -15.79 3.33
CA ARG A 83 -19.45 -16.64 2.15
C ARG A 83 -18.80 -17.98 2.48
N THR A 84 -17.75 -17.98 3.31
CA THR A 84 -16.94 -19.20 3.56
C THR A 84 -17.18 -19.81 4.92
N GLY A 85 -17.73 -19.04 5.90
CA GLY A 85 -17.84 -19.42 7.30
C GLY A 85 -16.51 -19.38 8.06
N HIS A 86 -15.39 -19.08 7.41
CA HIS A 86 -14.08 -18.99 8.06
C HIS A 86 -13.96 -17.74 8.90
N ALA A 87 -13.09 -17.77 9.91
CA ALA A 87 -12.75 -16.57 10.67
C ALA A 87 -12.14 -15.52 9.75
N VAL A 88 -12.65 -14.27 9.78
CA VAL A 88 -12.18 -13.15 8.96
C VAL A 88 -10.68 -12.94 9.10
N TRP A 89 -10.13 -13.07 10.31
CA TRP A 89 -8.68 -12.94 10.54
C TRP A 89 -7.86 -14.01 9.79
N ALA A 90 -8.36 -15.23 9.67
CA ALA A 90 -7.68 -16.29 8.92
C ALA A 90 -7.57 -15.91 7.44
N ASP A 91 -8.68 -15.48 6.82
CA ASP A 91 -8.70 -15.04 5.43
C ASP A 91 -7.77 -13.83 5.19
N ILE A 92 -7.72 -12.87 6.12
CA ILE A 92 -6.84 -11.70 6.05
C ILE A 92 -5.37 -12.10 6.19
N SER A 93 -5.04 -12.92 7.20
CA SER A 93 -3.66 -13.27 7.52
C SER A 93 -2.94 -14.00 6.37
N GLU A 94 -3.65 -14.84 5.63
CA GLU A 94 -3.13 -15.51 4.44
C GLU A 94 -2.76 -14.54 3.30
N ARG A 95 -3.42 -13.37 3.23
CA ARG A 95 -3.27 -12.38 2.15
C ARG A 95 -2.28 -11.28 2.46
N ILE A 96 -1.91 -11.07 3.72
CA ILE A 96 -0.93 -10.05 4.14
C ILE A 96 0.42 -10.29 3.47
N GLY A 97 0.95 -11.51 3.56
CA GLY A 97 2.26 -11.86 2.99
C GLY A 97 2.38 -11.56 1.49
N PRO A 98 1.48 -12.05 0.65
CA PRO A 98 1.45 -11.72 -0.78
C PRO A 98 1.36 -10.23 -1.08
N THR A 99 0.50 -9.47 -0.40
CA THR A 99 0.41 -8.00 -0.60
C THR A 99 1.72 -7.32 -0.24
N LEU A 100 2.29 -7.62 0.93
CA LEU A 100 3.56 -7.04 1.36
C LEU A 100 4.71 -7.42 0.43
N LEU A 101 4.76 -8.66 -0.05
CA LEU A 101 5.78 -9.09 -1.01
C LEU A 101 5.72 -8.24 -2.29
N LEU A 102 4.54 -8.06 -2.86
CA LEU A 102 4.36 -7.26 -4.08
C LEU A 102 4.72 -5.78 -3.83
N THR A 103 4.18 -5.18 -2.79
CA THR A 103 4.33 -3.74 -2.53
C THR A 103 5.75 -3.37 -2.07
N MET A 104 6.37 -4.20 -1.21
CA MET A 104 7.76 -3.98 -0.78
C MET A 104 8.75 -4.20 -1.92
N SER A 105 8.56 -5.23 -2.75
CA SER A 105 9.43 -5.46 -3.91
C SER A 105 9.32 -4.28 -4.91
N SER A 106 8.12 -3.75 -5.15
CA SER A 106 7.94 -2.58 -6.01
C SER A 106 8.58 -1.32 -5.42
N LEU A 107 8.51 -1.11 -4.11
CA LEU A 107 9.17 0.01 -3.44
C LEU A 107 10.70 -0.11 -3.53
N VAL A 108 11.26 -1.28 -3.22
CA VAL A 108 12.70 -1.53 -3.33
C VAL A 108 13.18 -1.32 -4.77
N PHE A 109 12.47 -1.90 -5.75
CA PHE A 109 12.79 -1.70 -7.17
C PHE A 109 12.74 -0.22 -7.55
N SER A 110 11.73 0.52 -7.08
CA SER A 110 11.59 1.95 -7.33
C SER A 110 12.76 2.76 -6.77
N ILE A 111 13.19 2.46 -5.55
CA ILE A 111 14.34 3.11 -4.91
C ILE A 111 15.63 2.85 -5.69
N LEU A 112 15.87 1.59 -6.06
CA LEU A 112 17.08 1.17 -6.78
C LEU A 112 17.21 1.83 -8.16
N ILE A 113 16.11 2.13 -8.82
CA ILE A 113 16.10 2.79 -10.13
C ILE A 113 16.06 4.32 -9.99
N ALA A 114 15.19 4.84 -9.15
CA ALA A 114 14.90 6.27 -9.11
C ALA A 114 16.02 7.11 -8.49
N ILE A 115 16.67 6.62 -7.43
CA ILE A 115 17.72 7.39 -6.75
C ILE A 115 18.92 7.59 -7.68
N PRO A 116 19.51 6.55 -8.31
CA PRO A 116 20.61 6.76 -9.25
C PRO A 116 20.23 7.67 -10.42
N LEU A 117 19.06 7.47 -11.04
CA LEU A 117 18.61 8.29 -12.15
C LEU A 117 18.38 9.75 -11.73
N GLY A 118 17.80 10.00 -10.55
CA GLY A 118 17.61 11.34 -10.01
C GLY A 118 18.92 12.07 -9.72
N ILE A 119 19.91 11.36 -9.15
CA ILE A 119 21.27 11.89 -8.92
C ILE A 119 21.95 12.25 -10.27
N MET A 120 21.90 11.34 -11.24
CA MET A 120 22.52 11.58 -12.56
C MET A 120 21.86 12.75 -13.30
N SER A 121 20.53 12.86 -13.21
CA SER A 121 19.75 13.95 -13.78
C SER A 121 20.10 15.31 -13.16
N ALA A 122 20.32 15.37 -11.84
CA ALA A 122 20.74 16.58 -11.13
C ALA A 122 22.22 16.95 -11.37
N TYR A 123 23.10 15.95 -11.52
CA TYR A 123 24.52 16.18 -11.72
C TYR A 123 24.84 16.77 -13.10
N LYS A 124 24.10 16.36 -14.12
CA LYS A 124 24.24 16.87 -15.49
C LYS A 124 22.90 17.40 -16.00
N PRO A 125 22.43 18.54 -15.50
CA PRO A 125 21.18 19.13 -15.93
C PRO A 125 21.24 19.52 -17.43
N TYR A 126 20.08 19.48 -18.09
CA TYR A 126 19.92 19.79 -19.52
C TYR A 126 20.68 18.87 -20.48
N THR A 127 21.14 17.69 -20.02
CA THR A 127 21.72 16.66 -20.89
C THR A 127 20.66 15.64 -21.31
N ALA A 128 21.03 14.75 -22.25
CA ALA A 128 20.14 13.66 -22.69
C ALA A 128 19.64 12.80 -21.51
N TRP A 129 20.49 12.53 -20.52
CA TRP A 129 20.11 11.79 -19.32
C TRP A 129 19.05 12.50 -18.49
N ASP A 130 19.13 13.81 -18.35
CA ASP A 130 18.13 14.62 -17.65
C ASP A 130 16.80 14.60 -18.41
N TYR A 131 16.81 14.78 -19.72
CA TYR A 131 15.61 14.73 -20.55
C TYR A 131 14.96 13.33 -20.53
N ILE A 132 15.72 12.25 -20.65
CA ILE A 132 15.21 10.88 -20.61
C ILE A 132 14.59 10.58 -19.24
N SER A 133 15.29 10.90 -18.15
CA SER A 133 14.79 10.69 -16.79
C SER A 133 13.52 11.49 -16.51
N SER A 134 13.48 12.75 -16.97
CA SER A 134 12.31 13.61 -16.87
C SER A 134 11.14 13.09 -17.70
N ALA A 135 11.37 12.71 -18.96
CA ALA A 135 10.34 12.14 -19.83
C ALA A 135 9.75 10.86 -19.22
N PHE A 136 10.61 9.94 -18.74
CA PHE A 136 10.16 8.72 -18.05
C PHE A 136 9.32 9.04 -16.82
N SER A 137 9.74 10.05 -16.07
CA SER A 137 9.05 10.51 -14.87
C SER A 137 7.65 11.08 -15.18
N PHE A 138 7.50 11.86 -16.25
CA PHE A 138 6.22 12.41 -16.68
C PHE A 138 5.30 11.35 -17.29
N ILE A 139 5.84 10.50 -18.18
CA ILE A 139 5.09 9.40 -18.79
C ILE A 139 4.59 8.44 -17.71
N GLY A 140 5.46 8.05 -16.77
CA GLY A 140 5.08 7.15 -15.68
C GLY A 140 4.00 7.73 -14.76
N ALA A 141 3.97 9.05 -14.57
CA ALA A 141 2.92 9.72 -13.80
C ALA A 141 1.59 9.86 -14.57
N ALA A 142 1.66 9.96 -15.91
CA ALA A 142 0.49 10.15 -16.76
C ALA A 142 -0.27 8.85 -17.07
N ILE A 143 0.44 7.71 -17.11
CA ILE A 143 -0.16 6.42 -17.44
C ILE A 143 -0.82 5.83 -16.18
N PRO A 144 -2.13 5.55 -16.21
CA PRO A 144 -2.80 4.85 -15.11
C PRO A 144 -2.24 3.43 -14.95
N ASN A 145 -2.01 2.98 -13.70
CA ASN A 145 -1.45 1.66 -13.41
C ASN A 145 -2.26 0.51 -14.03
N PHE A 146 -3.59 0.61 -14.04
CA PHE A 146 -4.42 -0.42 -14.64
C PHE A 146 -4.19 -0.54 -16.15
N PHE A 147 -4.02 0.58 -16.84
CA PHE A 147 -3.76 0.59 -18.28
C PHE A 147 -2.37 0.00 -18.59
N ALA A 148 -1.34 0.43 -17.85
CA ALA A 148 0.00 -0.15 -17.96
C ALA A 148 -0.01 -1.66 -17.71
N GLY A 149 -0.75 -2.11 -16.69
CA GLY A 149 -0.91 -3.53 -16.37
C GLY A 149 -1.50 -4.33 -17.52
N LEU A 150 -2.62 -3.86 -18.08
CA LEU A 150 -3.27 -4.53 -19.22
C LEU A 150 -2.37 -4.57 -20.46
N VAL A 151 -1.69 -3.46 -20.77
CA VAL A 151 -0.75 -3.41 -21.91
C VAL A 151 0.41 -4.38 -21.71
N PHE A 152 0.99 -4.45 -20.52
CA PHE A 152 2.11 -5.36 -20.23
C PHE A 152 1.67 -6.82 -20.24
N VAL A 153 0.52 -7.15 -19.69
CA VAL A 153 -0.04 -8.52 -19.82
C VAL A 153 -0.24 -8.86 -21.29
N TYR A 154 -0.86 -7.98 -22.08
CA TYR A 154 -1.09 -8.25 -23.49
C TYR A 154 0.22 -8.46 -24.25
N LEU A 155 1.17 -7.51 -24.15
CA LEU A 155 2.42 -7.57 -24.90
C LEU A 155 3.35 -8.67 -24.40
N LEU A 156 3.60 -8.74 -23.10
CA LEU A 156 4.67 -9.58 -22.55
C LEU A 156 4.20 -11.01 -22.17
N SER A 157 2.91 -11.19 -21.89
CA SER A 157 2.39 -12.51 -21.54
C SER A 157 1.64 -13.17 -22.70
N VAL A 158 0.81 -12.43 -23.44
CA VAL A 158 -0.02 -13.02 -24.50
C VAL A 158 0.74 -13.07 -25.83
N VAL A 159 1.32 -11.95 -26.27
CA VAL A 159 2.00 -11.85 -27.59
C VAL A 159 3.38 -12.47 -27.52
N LEU A 160 4.24 -11.99 -26.64
CA LEU A 160 5.64 -12.42 -26.54
C LEU A 160 5.83 -13.69 -25.71
N LYS A 161 4.88 -14.04 -24.85
CA LYS A 161 4.92 -15.23 -23.98
C LYS A 161 6.17 -15.33 -23.10
N ILE A 162 6.71 -14.16 -22.67
CA ILE A 162 7.92 -14.08 -21.86
C ILE A 162 7.59 -14.24 -20.37
N PHE A 163 6.45 -13.66 -19.93
CA PHE A 163 6.04 -13.67 -18.53
C PHE A 163 4.64 -14.29 -18.36
N PRO A 164 4.33 -14.85 -17.17
CA PRO A 164 2.98 -15.32 -16.86
C PRO A 164 1.99 -14.15 -16.82
N SER A 165 0.74 -14.44 -17.18
CA SER A 165 -0.33 -13.41 -17.20
C SER A 165 -0.88 -13.08 -15.82
N GLY A 166 -0.67 -13.94 -14.80
CA GLY A 166 -1.17 -13.71 -13.46
C GLY A 166 -0.91 -14.87 -12.51
N GLY A 167 -1.41 -14.72 -11.28
CA GLY A 167 -1.15 -15.65 -10.18
C GLY A 167 0.21 -15.43 -9.51
N MET A 168 0.39 -16.01 -8.34
CA MET A 168 1.66 -16.00 -7.61
C MET A 168 2.55 -17.18 -8.00
N TYR A 169 1.95 -18.26 -8.46
CA TYR A 169 2.57 -19.50 -8.92
C TYR A 169 1.72 -20.07 -10.06
N ASP A 170 2.30 -20.98 -10.82
CA ASP A 170 1.56 -21.75 -11.81
C ASP A 170 0.71 -22.88 -11.16
N THR A 171 -0.04 -23.60 -11.97
CA THR A 171 -0.92 -24.69 -11.55
C THR A 171 -0.20 -26.03 -11.37
N SER A 172 1.12 -26.10 -11.57
CA SER A 172 1.90 -27.34 -11.46
C SER A 172 2.03 -27.87 -10.04
N GLY A 173 1.70 -27.03 -9.03
CA GLY A 173 1.87 -27.36 -7.62
C GLY A 173 3.30 -27.21 -7.08
N VAL A 174 4.28 -27.00 -7.94
CA VAL A 174 5.68 -26.77 -7.57
C VAL A 174 5.88 -25.28 -7.23
N ARG A 175 6.39 -24.99 -6.04
CA ARG A 175 6.63 -23.62 -5.56
C ARG A 175 8.13 -23.37 -5.44
N THR A 176 8.74 -22.77 -6.45
CA THR A 176 10.16 -22.40 -6.45
C THR A 176 10.31 -20.88 -6.36
N LEU A 177 11.46 -20.42 -5.85
CA LEU A 177 11.78 -18.99 -5.83
C LEU A 177 11.84 -18.40 -7.24
N SER A 178 12.39 -19.15 -8.21
CA SER A 178 12.47 -18.70 -9.61
C SER A 178 11.07 -18.44 -10.20
N MET A 179 10.12 -19.35 -9.95
CA MET A 179 8.74 -19.20 -10.38
C MET A 179 8.08 -18.00 -9.72
N LEU A 180 8.27 -17.84 -8.40
CA LEU A 180 7.75 -16.68 -7.67
C LEU A 180 8.27 -15.36 -8.27
N LEU A 181 9.58 -15.25 -8.51
CA LEU A 181 10.17 -14.05 -9.10
C LEU A 181 9.66 -13.78 -10.52
N HIS A 182 9.43 -14.83 -11.30
CA HIS A 182 8.89 -14.72 -12.66
C HIS A 182 7.45 -14.19 -12.66
N HIS A 183 6.60 -14.65 -11.73
CA HIS A 183 5.24 -14.16 -11.54
C HIS A 183 5.18 -12.76 -10.90
N LEU A 184 6.11 -12.45 -10.02
CA LEU A 184 6.18 -11.17 -9.31
C LEU A 184 6.63 -10.02 -10.23
N PHE A 185 7.43 -10.31 -11.27
CA PHE A 185 8.13 -9.28 -12.05
C PHE A 185 7.17 -8.26 -12.70
N LEU A 186 6.16 -8.72 -13.44
CA LEU A 186 5.22 -7.80 -14.12
C LEU A 186 4.38 -6.95 -13.16
N PRO A 187 3.70 -7.51 -12.15
CA PRO A 187 2.92 -6.70 -11.22
C PRO A 187 3.82 -5.74 -10.41
N MET A 188 5.03 -6.15 -10.02
CA MET A 188 6.02 -5.29 -9.38
C MET A 188 6.41 -4.12 -10.30
N LEU A 189 6.73 -4.39 -11.57
CA LEU A 189 7.11 -3.38 -12.55
C LEU A 189 5.99 -2.34 -12.74
N VAL A 190 4.76 -2.80 -12.95
CA VAL A 190 3.58 -1.92 -13.14
C VAL A 190 3.37 -1.03 -11.92
N LEU A 191 3.40 -1.60 -10.72
CA LEU A 191 3.21 -0.84 -9.49
C LEU A 191 4.34 0.17 -9.24
N SER A 192 5.55 -0.12 -9.70
CA SER A 192 6.72 0.74 -9.52
C SER A 192 6.79 1.93 -10.49
N ILE A 193 6.13 1.91 -11.64
CA ILE A 193 6.23 2.96 -12.66
C ILE A 193 5.98 4.36 -12.09
N GLN A 194 4.86 4.56 -11.41
CA GLN A 194 4.52 5.85 -10.81
C GLN A 194 5.44 6.22 -9.64
N GLN A 195 5.85 5.23 -8.86
CA GLN A 195 6.77 5.43 -7.73
C GLN A 195 8.14 5.89 -8.22
N VAL A 196 8.69 5.24 -9.25
CA VAL A 196 9.97 5.59 -9.89
C VAL A 196 9.91 7.02 -10.40
N GLY A 197 8.88 7.38 -11.16
CA GLY A 197 8.73 8.73 -11.70
C GLY A 197 8.67 9.81 -10.61
N SER A 198 7.95 9.55 -9.53
CA SER A 198 7.84 10.45 -8.39
C SER A 198 9.17 10.61 -7.65
N LEU A 199 9.87 9.49 -7.38
CA LEU A 199 11.15 9.49 -6.69
C LEU A 199 12.28 10.12 -7.52
N ILE A 200 12.30 9.94 -8.85
CA ILE A 200 13.26 10.64 -9.73
C ILE A 200 13.14 12.15 -9.54
N ARG A 201 11.91 12.70 -9.65
CA ARG A 201 11.68 14.15 -9.50
C ARG A 201 12.09 14.66 -8.13
N GLN A 202 11.74 13.93 -7.07
CA GLN A 202 12.09 14.30 -5.70
C GLN A 202 13.61 14.28 -5.49
N THR A 203 14.27 13.21 -5.93
CA THR A 203 15.73 13.06 -5.81
C THR A 203 16.46 14.12 -6.61
N ARG A 204 16.01 14.38 -7.86
CA ARG A 204 16.58 15.43 -8.70
C ARG A 204 16.46 16.81 -8.06
N GLY A 205 15.25 17.17 -7.57
CA GLY A 205 15.02 18.45 -6.91
C GLY A 205 15.93 18.63 -5.69
N ALA A 206 15.88 17.67 -4.75
CA ALA A 206 16.70 17.70 -3.55
C ALA A 206 18.22 17.78 -3.83
N MET A 207 18.69 17.07 -4.86
CA MET A 207 20.10 17.13 -5.27
C MET A 207 20.46 18.47 -5.89
N LEU A 208 19.60 19.07 -6.74
CA LEU A 208 19.85 20.38 -7.34
C LEU A 208 19.95 21.47 -6.29
N ASP A 209 19.06 21.47 -5.31
CA ASP A 209 19.08 22.45 -4.22
C ASP A 209 20.42 22.38 -3.47
N VAL A 210 20.85 21.17 -3.09
CA VAL A 210 22.09 20.95 -2.34
C VAL A 210 23.34 21.27 -3.17
N LEU A 211 23.34 20.92 -4.47
CA LEU A 211 24.51 21.14 -5.35
C LEU A 211 24.82 22.63 -5.57
N GLN A 212 23.89 23.55 -5.30
CA GLN A 212 24.07 25.00 -5.38
C GLN A 212 24.65 25.63 -4.10
N GLU A 213 24.70 24.90 -3.00
CA GLU A 213 25.16 25.38 -1.70
C GLU A 213 26.65 25.71 -1.66
N ASP A 214 27.03 26.73 -0.87
CA ASP A 214 28.41 27.24 -0.79
C ASP A 214 29.41 26.22 -0.28
N TYR A 215 29.00 25.30 0.61
CA TYR A 215 29.89 24.24 1.09
C TYR A 215 30.27 23.24 0.00
N ILE A 216 29.41 23.05 -1.01
CA ILE A 216 29.72 22.24 -2.20
C ILE A 216 30.74 22.94 -3.06
N ARG A 217 30.60 24.26 -3.28
CA ARG A 217 31.60 25.06 -4.01
C ARG A 217 32.98 25.01 -3.27
N THR A 218 32.95 25.12 -1.95
CA THR A 218 34.16 24.99 -1.13
C THR A 218 34.81 23.61 -1.25
N ALA A 219 34.02 22.54 -1.25
CA ALA A 219 34.53 21.17 -1.43
C ALA A 219 35.22 20.99 -2.79
N ARG A 220 34.63 21.53 -3.87
CA ARG A 220 35.23 21.53 -5.20
C ARG A 220 36.52 22.37 -5.26
N ALA A 221 36.53 23.58 -4.67
CA ALA A 221 37.68 24.44 -4.61
C ALA A 221 38.85 23.80 -3.86
N LYS A 222 38.59 22.94 -2.87
CA LYS A 222 39.58 22.13 -2.16
C LYS A 222 40.06 20.90 -2.93
N GLY A 223 39.66 20.72 -4.19
CA GLY A 223 40.10 19.61 -5.03
C GLY A 223 39.44 18.27 -4.75
N SER A 224 38.27 18.26 -4.08
CA SER A 224 37.55 17.00 -3.86
C SER A 224 37.09 16.39 -5.20
N LEU A 225 37.27 15.08 -5.35
CA LEU A 225 36.77 14.34 -6.51
C LEU A 225 35.24 14.47 -6.62
N GLU A 226 34.70 14.65 -7.84
CA GLU A 226 33.26 14.83 -8.06
C GLU A 226 32.41 13.70 -7.47
N GLY A 227 32.84 12.44 -7.55
CA GLY A 227 32.16 11.34 -6.88
C GLY A 227 32.02 11.54 -5.36
N ARG A 228 33.06 12.08 -4.70
CA ARG A 228 33.02 12.41 -3.26
C ARG A 228 32.07 13.58 -3.00
N VAL A 229 32.08 14.58 -3.87
CA VAL A 229 31.14 15.72 -3.78
C VAL A 229 29.71 15.22 -3.89
N LEU A 230 29.38 14.37 -4.85
CA LEU A 230 28.04 13.86 -5.09
C LEU A 230 27.55 12.96 -3.95
N PHE A 231 28.33 11.91 -3.60
CA PHE A 231 27.84 10.88 -2.68
C PHE A 231 28.07 11.24 -1.20
N LYS A 232 29.15 11.93 -0.86
CA LYS A 232 29.45 12.26 0.54
C LYS A 232 28.95 13.64 0.95
N HIS A 233 28.99 14.64 0.08
CA HIS A 233 28.61 16.00 0.46
C HIS A 233 27.19 16.37 0.01
N ALA A 234 26.78 16.00 -1.21
CA ALA A 234 25.47 16.36 -1.70
C ALA A 234 24.39 15.35 -1.27
N LEU A 235 24.58 14.05 -1.55
CA LEU A 235 23.56 13.03 -1.28
C LEU A 235 23.21 12.94 0.22
N GLN A 236 24.20 13.04 1.11
CA GLN A 236 23.91 13.00 2.56
C GLN A 236 22.93 14.08 3.01
N ASN A 237 23.03 15.29 2.45
CA ASN A 237 22.13 16.39 2.78
C ASN A 237 20.81 16.32 2.01
N ALA A 238 20.84 15.85 0.75
CA ALA A 238 19.63 15.59 -0.05
C ALA A 238 18.83 14.38 0.45
N PHE A 239 19.40 13.55 1.34
CA PHE A 239 18.78 12.31 1.76
C PHE A 239 17.54 12.52 2.64
N ILE A 240 17.48 13.61 3.41
CA ILE A 240 16.33 13.92 4.28
C ILE A 240 15.03 14.03 3.47
N PRO A 241 14.89 14.90 2.43
CA PRO A 241 13.68 14.99 1.64
C PRO A 241 13.41 13.70 0.82
N ILE A 242 14.44 12.92 0.45
CA ILE A 242 14.26 11.63 -0.24
C ILE A 242 13.66 10.60 0.71
N ILE A 243 14.21 10.42 1.92
CA ILE A 243 13.65 9.52 2.94
C ILE A 243 12.23 9.94 3.32
N THR A 244 11.99 11.24 3.45
CA THR A 244 10.65 11.78 3.69
C THR A 244 9.66 11.27 2.63
N ARG A 245 10.03 11.34 1.37
CA ARG A 245 9.18 10.86 0.28
C ARG A 245 8.96 9.34 0.33
N ILE A 246 10.01 8.56 0.61
CA ILE A 246 9.91 7.11 0.78
C ILE A 246 9.00 6.77 1.97
N GLY A 247 9.17 7.48 3.08
CA GLY A 247 8.33 7.32 4.27
C GLY A 247 6.84 7.51 3.97
N MET A 248 6.49 8.54 3.20
CA MET A 248 5.11 8.78 2.76
C MET A 248 4.53 7.66 1.88
N MET A 249 5.36 6.79 1.30
CA MET A 249 4.91 5.64 0.51
C MET A 249 4.60 4.41 1.39
N ILE A 250 5.16 4.32 2.59
CA ILE A 250 5.00 3.14 3.48
C ILE A 250 3.53 2.85 3.80
N PRO A 251 2.67 3.82 4.15
CA PRO A 251 1.26 3.56 4.42
C PRO A 251 0.50 2.92 3.25
N PHE A 252 0.92 3.21 2.01
CA PHE A 252 0.31 2.63 0.82
C PHE A 252 0.72 1.17 0.55
N LEU A 253 1.74 0.65 1.26
CA LEU A 253 2.21 -0.72 1.07
C LEU A 253 1.13 -1.76 1.44
N VAL A 254 0.24 -1.44 2.35
CA VAL A 254 -0.81 -2.37 2.79
C VAL A 254 -2.11 -2.21 2.00
N GLY A 255 -2.45 -0.98 1.58
CA GLY A 255 -3.75 -0.68 0.94
C GLY A 255 -3.71 -0.36 -0.55
N GLY A 256 -2.51 -0.18 -1.13
CA GLY A 256 -2.37 0.49 -2.43
C GLY A 256 -2.35 -0.37 -3.69
N ALA A 257 -2.34 -1.69 -3.59
CA ALA A 257 -2.12 -2.58 -4.73
C ALA A 257 -3.41 -3.23 -5.30
N VAL A 258 -4.59 -2.81 -4.85
CA VAL A 258 -5.88 -3.47 -5.18
C VAL A 258 -6.05 -3.71 -6.68
N VAL A 259 -5.88 -2.68 -7.50
CA VAL A 259 -6.08 -2.77 -8.95
C VAL A 259 -5.03 -3.65 -9.61
N THR A 260 -3.78 -3.54 -9.19
CA THR A 260 -2.68 -4.38 -9.70
C THR A 260 -2.88 -5.84 -9.30
N GLU A 261 -3.27 -6.11 -8.06
CA GLU A 261 -3.58 -7.45 -7.59
C GLU A 261 -4.73 -8.09 -8.40
N GLN A 262 -5.76 -7.31 -8.76
CA GLN A 262 -6.87 -7.80 -9.59
C GLN A 262 -6.41 -8.13 -11.02
N ILE A 263 -5.66 -7.25 -11.67
CA ILE A 263 -5.21 -7.43 -13.06
C ILE A 263 -4.33 -8.68 -13.18
N PHE A 264 -3.43 -8.86 -12.22
CA PHE A 264 -2.48 -9.96 -12.22
C PHE A 264 -2.97 -11.18 -11.43
N ALA A 265 -4.25 -11.23 -11.01
CA ALA A 265 -4.79 -12.30 -10.15
C ALA A 265 -3.85 -12.63 -8.97
N TRP A 266 -3.19 -11.62 -8.41
CA TRP A 266 -2.28 -11.78 -7.29
C TRP A 266 -3.08 -11.98 -6.00
N PRO A 267 -2.78 -13.03 -5.20
CA PRO A 267 -3.62 -13.40 -4.06
C PRO A 267 -3.39 -12.52 -2.84
N GLY A 268 -3.61 -11.20 -2.96
CA GLY A 268 -3.41 -10.22 -1.90
C GLY A 268 -4.70 -9.76 -1.21
N LEU A 269 -4.54 -8.79 -0.28
CA LEU A 269 -5.64 -8.17 0.47
C LEU A 269 -6.60 -7.39 -0.43
N GLY A 270 -6.08 -6.71 -1.45
CA GLY A 270 -6.91 -5.98 -2.41
C GLY A 270 -7.77 -6.90 -3.25
N SER A 271 -7.24 -8.05 -3.68
CA SER A 271 -8.01 -9.06 -4.40
C SER A 271 -9.10 -9.69 -3.51
N LEU A 272 -8.80 -9.93 -2.22
CA LEU A 272 -9.79 -10.39 -1.25
C LEU A 272 -10.87 -9.33 -1.01
N MET A 273 -10.50 -8.05 -0.91
CA MET A 273 -11.46 -6.95 -0.76
C MET A 273 -12.46 -6.90 -1.92
N VAL A 274 -11.98 -6.94 -3.18
CA VAL A 274 -12.86 -6.91 -4.36
C VAL A 274 -13.76 -8.15 -4.40
N LEU A 275 -13.22 -9.33 -4.09
CA LEU A 275 -14.02 -10.57 -4.01
C LEU A 275 -15.12 -10.42 -2.95
N SER A 276 -14.80 -9.88 -1.78
CA SER A 276 -15.74 -9.69 -0.68
C SER A 276 -16.81 -8.64 -1.00
N ILE A 277 -16.44 -7.55 -1.71
CA ILE A 277 -17.41 -6.55 -2.20
C ILE A 277 -18.39 -7.20 -3.17
N ASN A 278 -17.91 -7.96 -4.15
CA ASN A 278 -18.75 -8.61 -5.16
C ASN A 278 -19.69 -9.66 -4.54
N SER A 279 -19.24 -10.35 -3.48
CA SER A 279 -20.03 -11.31 -2.72
C SER A 279 -20.76 -10.68 -1.53
N ARG A 280 -20.67 -9.36 -1.32
CA ARG A 280 -21.29 -8.63 -0.19
C ARG A 280 -20.93 -9.21 1.19
N ASP A 281 -19.72 -9.74 1.33
CA ASP A 281 -19.21 -10.34 2.58
C ASP A 281 -18.76 -9.23 3.53
N TYR A 282 -19.72 -8.58 4.19
CA TYR A 282 -19.50 -7.40 5.02
C TYR A 282 -18.50 -7.63 6.17
N PRO A 283 -18.50 -8.77 6.90
CA PRO A 283 -17.48 -8.98 7.92
C PRO A 283 -16.06 -8.93 7.37
N VAL A 284 -15.81 -9.53 6.21
CA VAL A 284 -14.49 -9.51 5.57
C VAL A 284 -14.14 -8.10 5.08
N ILE A 285 -15.09 -7.37 4.47
CA ILE A 285 -14.89 -5.97 4.03
C ILE A 285 -14.51 -5.10 5.23
N MET A 286 -15.28 -5.18 6.33
CA MET A 286 -15.02 -4.41 7.55
C MET A 286 -13.66 -4.79 8.16
N GLY A 287 -13.37 -6.10 8.25
CA GLY A 287 -12.12 -6.61 8.79
C GLY A 287 -10.90 -6.12 8.01
N ILE A 288 -10.92 -6.22 6.67
CA ILE A 288 -9.82 -5.73 5.82
C ILE A 288 -9.67 -4.21 5.97
N THR A 289 -10.77 -3.46 5.95
CA THR A 289 -10.71 -1.99 6.04
C THR A 289 -10.13 -1.53 7.36
N VAL A 290 -10.56 -2.13 8.48
CA VAL A 290 -10.02 -1.83 9.82
C VAL A 290 -8.56 -2.25 9.92
N PHE A 291 -8.19 -3.41 9.38
CA PHE A 291 -6.79 -3.85 9.33
C PHE A 291 -5.90 -2.87 8.54
N ILE A 292 -6.33 -2.46 7.34
CA ILE A 292 -5.60 -1.48 6.54
C ILE A 292 -5.49 -0.14 7.29
N ALA A 293 -6.58 0.33 7.89
CA ALA A 293 -6.58 1.57 8.67
C ALA A 293 -5.59 1.52 9.84
N ALA A 294 -5.58 0.43 10.61
CA ALA A 294 -4.62 0.22 11.69
C ALA A 294 -3.17 0.19 11.17
N ALA A 295 -2.92 -0.55 10.09
CA ALA A 295 -1.60 -0.66 9.46
C ALA A 295 -1.09 0.70 8.93
N VAL A 296 -1.97 1.50 8.31
CA VAL A 296 -1.66 2.87 7.84
C VAL A 296 -1.33 3.79 9.02
N LEU A 297 -2.11 3.75 10.10
CA LEU A 297 -1.86 4.57 11.29
C LEU A 297 -0.53 4.19 11.96
N ILE A 298 -0.25 2.90 12.09
CA ILE A 298 1.02 2.39 12.61
C ILE A 298 2.17 2.79 11.68
N GLY A 299 2.01 2.63 10.37
CA GLY A 299 3.01 3.02 9.37
C GLY A 299 3.34 4.51 9.44
N ASN A 300 2.32 5.38 9.53
CA ASN A 300 2.50 6.82 9.71
C ASN A 300 3.26 7.12 11.01
N MET A 301 2.91 6.45 12.11
CA MET A 301 3.58 6.65 13.39
C MET A 301 5.07 6.24 13.33
N VAL A 302 5.39 5.13 12.66
CA VAL A 302 6.77 4.69 12.43
C VAL A 302 7.55 5.73 11.59
N VAL A 303 6.94 6.23 10.53
CA VAL A 303 7.52 7.28 9.67
C VAL A 303 7.78 8.56 10.46
N ASP A 304 6.82 8.99 11.28
CA ASP A 304 6.95 10.16 12.14
C ASP A 304 8.08 10.01 13.18
N LEU A 305 8.26 8.79 13.72
CA LEU A 305 9.36 8.49 14.63
C LEU A 305 10.72 8.56 13.92
N ILE A 306 10.81 8.03 12.70
CA ILE A 306 12.02 8.11 11.88
C ILE A 306 12.37 9.59 11.60
N TYR A 307 11.39 10.42 11.27
CA TYR A 307 11.60 11.86 11.08
C TYR A 307 12.11 12.56 12.34
N GLY A 308 11.49 12.26 13.48
CA GLY A 308 11.94 12.82 14.76
C GLY A 308 13.36 12.38 15.17
N LEU A 309 13.89 11.28 14.62
CA LEU A 309 15.26 10.85 14.79
C LEU A 309 16.21 11.53 13.80
N LEU A 310 15.80 11.75 12.56
CA LEU A 310 16.62 12.33 11.49
C LEU A 310 16.70 13.86 11.56
N ASP A 311 15.62 14.54 11.94
CA ASP A 311 15.58 16.01 12.06
C ASP A 311 15.35 16.45 13.52
N PRO A 312 16.40 16.91 14.24
CA PRO A 312 16.28 17.41 15.61
C PRO A 312 15.31 18.59 15.76
N LYS A 313 15.08 19.38 14.69
CA LYS A 313 14.19 20.55 14.76
C LYS A 313 12.73 20.17 14.98
N ILE A 314 12.31 19.00 14.51
CA ILE A 314 10.93 18.48 14.69
C ILE A 314 10.65 18.10 16.15
N ARG A 315 11.68 17.89 16.98
CA ARG A 315 11.52 17.50 18.39
C ARG A 315 10.94 18.61 19.29
N TYR A 316 10.96 19.84 18.84
CA TYR A 316 10.62 21.03 19.65
C TYR A 316 9.30 21.71 19.21
N SER A 317 8.61 21.20 18.19
CA SER A 317 7.28 21.61 17.75
C SER A 317 6.23 20.63 18.27
#